data_7ba7f8b3531006ba5236aa493c6b7919
#
_entry.id   7ba7f8b3531006ba5236aa493c6b7919
#
_cell.length_a   1.000
_cell.length_b   1.000
_cell.length_c   1.000
_cell.angle_alpha   90.00
_cell.angle_beta   90.00
_cell.angle_gamma   90.00
#
_symmetry.space_group_name_H-M   'P 1'
#
loop_
_entity.id
_entity.type
_entity.pdbx_description
1 polymer ?
#
loop_
_entity_poly.entity_id
_entity_poly.type
_entity_poly.pdbx_seq_one_letter_code
_entity_poly.pdbx_strand_id
1 'polypeptide(L)'
;MSDMSHNHQKKIAVINDMSGFGRCSIAVELPVISAMKVQCCPVPTSIFSNHTGFPQFFFDDYTDKMQAYIDNWKKLDLQFNGIQTGFLGSERQIAIVQKFLEDFCTAHTTVVIDPVMGDHGSMYPTYTEGMCQSMKKLVAYADILTPNLTEACILTDTPFHEGHWTMKELDVLARKLAEQGPKKIVITGIPQKAYVSNLIYEKGGDAKLLRTLRIGSER
;
A
#
# COMPACT_ATOMS: atom_id res chain seq x y z
N MET A 1 14.71 -8.88 29.84
CA MET A 1 15.51 -8.57 28.65
C MET A 1 15.62 -7.07 28.56
N SER A 2 16.83 -6.51 28.43
CA SER A 2 16.97 -5.07 28.18
C SER A 2 16.25 -4.71 26.91
N ASP A 3 15.46 -3.64 26.91
CA ASP A 3 14.82 -3.09 25.72
C ASP A 3 15.88 -2.86 24.63
N MET A 4 15.92 -3.77 23.65
CA MET A 4 16.81 -3.69 22.50
C MET A 4 16.33 -2.68 21.44
N SER A 5 15.15 -2.09 21.64
CA SER A 5 14.66 -0.98 20.84
C SER A 5 15.41 0.30 21.25
N HIS A 6 16.51 0.55 20.61
CA HIS A 6 17.54 1.53 20.94
C HIS A 6 17.11 2.99 21.07
N ASN A 7 15.85 3.30 20.87
CA ASN A 7 15.34 4.66 21.03
C ASN A 7 13.81 4.62 21.10
N HIS A 8 13.23 5.64 21.69
CA HIS A 8 11.79 5.89 21.69
C HIS A 8 11.25 6.33 20.32
N GLN A 9 12.01 6.11 19.23
CA GLN A 9 11.62 6.46 17.88
C GLN A 9 10.45 5.58 17.43
N LYS A 10 9.44 6.22 16.83
CA LYS A 10 8.33 5.50 16.20
C LYS A 10 8.83 4.59 15.10
N LYS A 11 8.23 3.41 14.96
CA LYS A 11 8.60 2.38 13.99
C LYS A 11 7.41 2.04 13.10
N ILE A 12 7.70 1.88 11.81
CA ILE A 12 6.71 1.39 10.82
C ILE A 12 7.28 0.14 10.16
N ALA A 13 6.54 -0.96 10.21
CA ALA A 13 6.81 -2.10 9.34
C ALA A 13 6.31 -1.79 7.93
N VAL A 14 7.17 -1.96 6.93
CA VAL A 14 6.86 -1.71 5.52
C VAL A 14 6.98 -3.02 4.76
N ILE A 15 5.84 -3.57 4.33
CA ILE A 15 5.74 -4.85 3.64
C ILE A 15 5.57 -4.55 2.16
N ASN A 16 6.66 -4.62 1.39
CA ASN A 16 6.67 -4.23 -0.01
C ASN A 16 7.85 -4.89 -0.75
N ASP A 17 7.92 -4.75 -2.08
CA ASP A 17 9.09 -5.18 -2.84
C ASP A 17 10.29 -4.24 -2.66
N MET A 18 11.47 -4.75 -2.95
CA MET A 18 12.71 -3.99 -3.01
C MET A 18 13.19 -3.90 -4.46
N SER A 19 13.11 -2.73 -5.06
CA SER A 19 13.64 -2.45 -6.39
C SER A 19 15.01 -1.76 -6.30
N GLY A 20 16.04 -2.33 -6.91
CA GLY A 20 17.41 -1.83 -6.85
C GLY A 20 17.61 -0.53 -7.65
N PHE A 21 17.05 -0.46 -8.87
CA PHE A 21 17.09 0.74 -9.70
C PHE A 21 15.66 1.20 -10.03
N GLY A 22 15.33 2.41 -9.57
CA GLY A 22 14.01 3.02 -9.69
C GLY A 22 13.62 3.75 -8.41
N ARG A 23 12.60 4.59 -8.50
CA ARG A 23 12.05 5.34 -7.36
C ARG A 23 10.67 4.79 -7.01
N CYS A 24 10.64 3.56 -6.52
CA CYS A 24 9.42 2.87 -6.15
C CYS A 24 9.62 2.00 -4.91
N SER A 25 8.56 1.55 -4.34
CA SER A 25 8.50 0.56 -3.25
C SER A 25 9.43 0.90 -2.07
N ILE A 26 10.06 -0.06 -1.42
CA ILE A 26 10.97 0.17 -0.27
C ILE A 26 12.08 1.17 -0.60
N ALA A 27 12.57 1.21 -1.85
CA ALA A 27 13.65 2.11 -2.24
C ALA A 27 13.29 3.60 -2.10
N VAL A 28 12.00 3.97 -2.20
CA VAL A 28 11.51 5.34 -1.96
C VAL A 28 10.88 5.50 -0.59
N GLU A 29 10.22 4.49 -0.05
CA GLU A 29 9.57 4.54 1.26
C GLU A 29 10.59 4.72 2.38
N LEU A 30 11.70 3.97 2.33
CA LEU A 30 12.73 4.02 3.37
C LEU A 30 13.32 5.43 3.58
N PRO A 31 13.81 6.15 2.56
CA PRO A 31 14.33 7.50 2.76
C PRO A 31 13.23 8.51 3.15
N VAL A 32 12.00 8.38 2.63
CA VAL A 32 10.90 9.28 2.97
C VAL A 32 10.49 9.11 4.42
N ILE A 33 10.26 7.88 4.89
CA ILE A 33 9.89 7.57 6.26
C ILE A 33 11.00 8.00 7.22
N SER A 34 12.28 7.74 6.86
CA SER A 34 13.43 8.15 7.67
C SER A 34 13.56 9.66 7.79
N ALA A 35 13.29 10.42 6.71
CA ALA A 35 13.27 11.88 6.72
C ALA A 35 12.19 12.44 7.66
N MET A 36 11.10 11.70 7.88
CA MET A 36 10.04 12.02 8.83
C MET A 36 10.41 11.65 10.29
N LYS A 37 11.65 11.23 10.55
CA LYS A 37 12.16 10.80 11.86
C LYS A 37 11.43 9.57 12.42
N VAL A 38 10.96 8.69 11.53
CA VAL A 38 10.36 7.40 11.86
C VAL A 38 11.31 6.30 11.38
N GLN A 39 11.48 5.25 12.16
CA GLN A 39 12.25 4.08 11.74
C GLN A 39 11.42 3.25 10.75
N CYS A 40 11.92 3.12 9.54
CA CYS A 40 11.40 2.20 8.54
C CYS A 40 11.97 0.81 8.78
N CYS A 41 11.09 -0.19 8.94
CA CYS A 41 11.45 -1.59 9.17
C CYS A 41 10.92 -2.44 7.99
N PRO A 42 11.74 -2.69 6.95
CA PRO A 42 11.28 -3.38 5.75
C PRO A 42 11.04 -4.87 5.98
N VAL A 43 9.93 -5.38 5.39
CA VAL A 43 9.66 -6.81 5.17
C VAL A 43 9.57 -7.01 3.66
N PRO A 44 10.61 -7.53 3.00
CA PRO A 44 10.59 -7.68 1.55
C PRO A 44 9.60 -8.76 1.11
N THR A 45 8.81 -8.48 0.08
CA THR A 45 7.95 -9.44 -0.61
C THR A 45 8.63 -10.03 -1.84
N SER A 46 9.45 -9.22 -2.50
CA SER A 46 10.19 -9.57 -3.71
C SER A 46 11.42 -8.69 -3.84
N ILE A 47 12.40 -9.13 -4.61
CA ILE A 47 13.59 -8.35 -4.94
C ILE A 47 13.66 -8.21 -6.45
N PHE A 48 13.63 -6.97 -6.93
CA PHE A 48 13.80 -6.63 -8.34
C PHE A 48 15.15 -5.94 -8.56
N SER A 49 15.82 -6.27 -9.66
CA SER A 49 17.04 -5.51 -10.05
C SER A 49 16.72 -4.05 -10.37
N ASN A 50 15.54 -3.82 -10.95
CA ASN A 50 15.04 -2.50 -11.35
C ASN A 50 13.51 -2.53 -11.50
N HIS A 51 12.92 -1.33 -11.60
CA HIS A 51 11.50 -1.16 -11.81
C HIS A 51 10.99 -1.94 -13.05
N THR A 52 9.83 -2.57 -12.93
CA THR A 52 9.21 -3.40 -13.98
C THR A 52 8.80 -2.65 -15.25
N GLY A 53 8.80 -1.32 -15.24
CA GLY A 53 8.63 -0.48 -16.43
C GLY A 53 9.83 -0.49 -17.41
N PHE A 54 10.96 -1.09 -17.03
CA PHE A 54 12.07 -1.33 -17.95
C PHE A 54 11.84 -2.63 -18.75
N PRO A 55 12.41 -2.75 -19.97
CA PRO A 55 12.18 -3.91 -20.83
C PRO A 55 12.65 -5.25 -20.26
N GLN A 56 13.62 -5.21 -19.35
CA GLN A 56 14.18 -6.39 -18.69
C GLN A 56 14.44 -6.08 -17.22
N PHE A 57 14.16 -7.04 -16.37
CA PHE A 57 14.47 -7.00 -14.94
C PHE A 57 14.74 -8.42 -14.41
N PHE A 58 15.56 -8.51 -13.38
CA PHE A 58 15.68 -9.71 -12.56
C PHE A 58 14.60 -9.65 -11.46
N PHE A 59 14.04 -10.80 -11.13
CA PHE A 59 13.03 -10.95 -10.09
C PHE A 59 13.33 -12.18 -9.23
N ASP A 60 13.35 -11.99 -7.91
CA ASP A 60 13.40 -13.07 -6.92
C ASP A 60 12.18 -12.94 -6.01
N ASP A 61 11.33 -13.97 -5.99
CA ASP A 61 10.16 -14.06 -5.11
C ASP A 61 10.62 -14.43 -3.69
N TYR A 62 10.31 -13.57 -2.73
CA TYR A 62 10.75 -13.77 -1.34
C TYR A 62 9.73 -14.57 -0.49
N THR A 63 8.62 -15.02 -1.07
CA THR A 63 7.48 -15.66 -0.37
C THR A 63 7.93 -16.76 0.60
N ASP A 64 8.81 -17.68 0.17
CA ASP A 64 9.26 -18.80 0.99
C ASP A 64 10.13 -18.39 2.20
N LYS A 65 10.69 -17.20 2.16
CA LYS A 65 11.57 -16.67 3.20
C LYS A 65 10.83 -15.74 4.17
N MET A 66 9.68 -15.17 3.76
CA MET A 66 8.93 -14.20 4.54
C MET A 66 8.56 -14.71 5.94
N GLN A 67 8.08 -15.95 6.04
CA GLN A 67 7.65 -16.49 7.34
C GLN A 67 8.81 -16.58 8.33
N ALA A 68 9.96 -17.12 7.91
CA ALA A 68 11.13 -17.21 8.78
C ALA A 68 11.68 -15.83 9.20
N TYR A 69 11.60 -14.85 8.29
CA TYR A 69 11.94 -13.46 8.57
C TYR A 69 11.02 -12.87 9.66
N ILE A 70 9.71 -13.04 9.51
CA ILE A 70 8.70 -12.54 10.45
C ILE A 70 8.79 -13.24 11.80
N ASP A 71 8.99 -14.56 11.82
CA ASP A 71 9.14 -15.34 13.04
C ASP A 71 10.33 -14.88 13.90
N ASN A 72 11.39 -14.38 13.26
CA ASN A 72 12.49 -13.79 14.00
C ASN A 72 12.09 -12.47 14.68
N TRP A 73 11.25 -11.65 14.05
CA TRP A 73 10.72 -10.44 14.67
C TRP A 73 9.80 -10.73 15.86
N LYS A 74 9.02 -11.83 15.79
CA LYS A 74 8.22 -12.31 16.93
C LYS A 74 9.12 -12.70 18.12
N LYS A 75 10.24 -13.40 17.87
CA LYS A 75 11.19 -13.77 18.92
C LYS A 75 11.84 -12.55 19.59
N LEU A 76 11.96 -11.45 18.86
CA LEU A 76 12.48 -10.17 19.36
C LEU A 76 11.41 -9.31 20.06
N ASP A 77 10.15 -9.74 20.08
CA ASP A 77 9.01 -9.02 20.66
C ASP A 77 8.90 -7.57 20.11
N LEU A 78 9.06 -7.42 18.78
CA LEU A 78 9.03 -6.11 18.16
C LEU A 78 7.61 -5.54 18.13
N GLN A 79 7.51 -4.23 18.33
CA GLN A 79 6.25 -3.49 18.27
C GLN A 79 6.33 -2.36 17.26
N PHE A 80 5.22 -2.11 16.56
CA PHE A 80 5.15 -1.10 15.50
C PHE A 80 4.03 -0.09 15.78
N ASN A 81 4.33 1.20 15.56
CA ASN A 81 3.33 2.27 15.58
C ASN A 81 2.52 2.32 14.30
N GLY A 82 3.05 1.77 13.22
CA GLY A 82 2.37 1.64 11.95
C GLY A 82 2.81 0.41 11.18
N ILE A 83 1.93 -0.07 10.32
CA ILE A 83 2.21 -1.13 9.35
C ILE A 83 1.71 -0.62 8.01
N GLN A 84 2.56 -0.66 7.00
CA GLN A 84 2.21 -0.28 5.63
C GLN A 84 2.44 -1.47 4.72
N THR A 85 1.47 -1.74 3.83
CA THR A 85 1.61 -2.75 2.78
C THR A 85 1.68 -2.08 1.41
N GLY A 86 2.41 -2.70 0.49
CA GLY A 86 2.46 -2.34 -0.92
C GLY A 86 2.31 -3.60 -1.79
N PHE A 87 3.21 -3.82 -2.73
CA PHE A 87 3.14 -4.94 -3.66
C PHE A 87 3.18 -6.30 -2.98
N LEU A 88 2.17 -7.14 -3.28
CA LEU A 88 2.05 -8.54 -2.88
C LEU A 88 1.90 -9.40 -4.14
N GLY A 89 2.85 -10.31 -4.36
CA GLY A 89 2.96 -11.07 -5.61
C GLY A 89 2.12 -12.35 -5.69
N SER A 90 1.42 -12.74 -4.60
CA SER A 90 0.64 -14.00 -4.57
C SER A 90 -0.40 -13.99 -3.46
N GLU A 91 -1.43 -14.86 -3.59
CA GLU A 91 -2.40 -15.10 -2.51
C GLU A 91 -1.73 -15.58 -1.22
N ARG A 92 -0.64 -16.35 -1.34
CA ARG A 92 0.14 -16.81 -0.19
C ARG A 92 0.80 -15.63 0.55
N GLN A 93 1.32 -14.64 -0.17
CA GLN A 93 1.85 -13.42 0.45
C GLN A 93 0.74 -12.64 1.16
N ILE A 94 -0.44 -12.50 0.55
CA ILE A 94 -1.59 -11.84 1.17
C ILE A 94 -1.96 -12.56 2.49
N ALA A 95 -1.99 -13.90 2.51
CA ALA A 95 -2.26 -14.66 3.72
C ALA A 95 -1.17 -14.48 4.80
N ILE A 96 0.11 -14.42 4.42
CA ILE A 96 1.23 -14.12 5.33
C ILE A 96 1.06 -12.73 5.94
N VAL A 97 0.66 -11.75 5.13
CA VAL A 97 0.44 -10.37 5.59
C VAL A 97 -0.76 -10.28 6.53
N GLN A 98 -1.87 -10.97 6.24
CA GLN A 98 -2.99 -11.05 7.17
C GLN A 98 -2.54 -11.59 8.53
N LYS A 99 -1.76 -12.67 8.54
CA LYS A 99 -1.20 -13.24 9.76
C LYS A 99 -0.23 -12.27 10.47
N PHE A 100 0.57 -11.51 9.70
CA PHE A 100 1.43 -10.46 10.25
C PHE A 100 0.60 -9.37 10.97
N LEU A 101 -0.50 -8.93 10.37
CA LEU A 101 -1.40 -7.96 10.99
C LEU A 101 -1.99 -8.51 12.30
N GLU A 102 -2.47 -9.75 12.31
CA GLU A 102 -2.98 -10.40 13.52
C GLU A 102 -1.94 -10.48 14.65
N ASP A 103 -0.68 -10.73 14.29
CA ASP A 103 0.40 -10.93 15.26
C ASP A 103 1.00 -9.61 15.81
N PHE A 104 1.03 -8.54 15.00
CA PHE A 104 1.74 -7.30 15.34
C PHE A 104 0.84 -6.06 15.51
N CYS A 105 -0.44 -6.11 15.11
CA CYS A 105 -1.34 -4.99 15.36
C CYS A 105 -1.76 -4.92 16.83
N THR A 106 -1.71 -3.72 17.36
CA THR A 106 -2.24 -3.36 18.66
C THR A 106 -3.26 -2.23 18.53
N ALA A 107 -3.94 -1.85 19.61
CA ALA A 107 -4.85 -0.70 19.60
C ALA A 107 -4.17 0.64 19.23
N HIS A 108 -2.83 0.68 19.23
CA HIS A 108 -2.03 1.87 18.92
C HIS A 108 -1.31 1.78 17.57
N THR A 109 -1.50 0.70 16.83
CA THR A 109 -0.89 0.50 15.51
C THR A 109 -1.83 1.05 14.44
N THR A 110 -1.32 1.94 13.59
CA THR A 110 -2.04 2.43 12.41
C THR A 110 -1.71 1.54 11.21
N VAL A 111 -2.73 1.00 10.56
CA VAL A 111 -2.57 0.15 9.37
C VAL A 111 -2.89 0.95 8.11
N VAL A 112 -1.90 1.04 7.22
CA VAL A 112 -2.03 1.65 5.89
C VAL A 112 -1.93 0.54 4.84
N ILE A 113 -2.94 0.39 4.02
CA ILE A 113 -2.94 -0.59 2.93
C ILE A 113 -2.94 0.14 1.60
N ASP A 114 -1.89 -0.11 0.82
CA ASP A 114 -1.84 0.21 -0.60
C ASP A 114 -2.21 -1.07 -1.37
N PRO A 115 -3.41 -1.12 -1.99
CA PRO A 115 -3.93 -2.35 -2.58
C PRO A 115 -3.43 -2.54 -4.02
N VAL A 116 -2.11 -2.65 -4.19
CA VAL A 116 -1.43 -2.73 -5.48
C VAL A 116 -1.96 -3.89 -6.33
N MET A 117 -2.88 -3.60 -7.26
CA MET A 117 -3.56 -4.58 -8.12
C MET A 117 -3.51 -4.25 -9.61
N GLY A 118 -3.42 -2.98 -9.96
CA GLY A 118 -3.48 -2.54 -11.36
C GLY A 118 -3.39 -1.03 -11.51
N ASP A 119 -3.33 -0.59 -12.76
CA ASP A 119 -3.32 0.83 -13.13
C ASP A 119 -3.91 1.03 -14.52
N HIS A 120 -4.23 2.29 -14.88
CA HIS A 120 -4.79 2.65 -16.20
C HIS A 120 -6.00 1.80 -16.62
N GLY A 121 -6.90 1.47 -15.69
CA GLY A 121 -8.13 0.71 -15.93
C GLY A 121 -7.95 -0.80 -16.06
N SER A 122 -6.75 -1.33 -15.85
CA SER A 122 -6.45 -2.76 -16.01
C SER A 122 -5.71 -3.33 -14.81
N MET A 123 -6.00 -4.58 -14.49
CA MET A 123 -5.18 -5.34 -13.54
C MET A 123 -3.78 -5.60 -14.11
N TYR A 124 -2.79 -5.68 -13.24
CA TYR A 124 -1.47 -6.14 -13.64
C TYR A 124 -1.53 -7.59 -14.15
N PRO A 125 -0.72 -7.96 -15.17
CA PRO A 125 -0.77 -9.30 -15.79
C PRO A 125 -0.54 -10.46 -14.82
N THR A 126 0.14 -10.20 -13.71
CA THR A 126 0.44 -11.19 -12.65
C THR A 126 -0.67 -11.31 -11.61
N TYR A 127 -1.68 -10.44 -11.66
CA TYR A 127 -2.74 -10.40 -10.67
C TYR A 127 -3.92 -11.30 -11.09
N THR A 128 -4.44 -12.10 -10.17
CA THR A 128 -5.53 -13.04 -10.42
C THR A 128 -6.81 -12.60 -9.71
N GLU A 129 -7.95 -13.13 -10.14
CA GLU A 129 -9.24 -12.91 -9.44
C GLU A 129 -9.17 -13.39 -7.97
N GLY A 130 -8.51 -14.52 -7.71
CA GLY A 130 -8.28 -15.01 -6.34
C GLY A 130 -7.48 -14.02 -5.48
N MET A 131 -6.48 -13.38 -6.07
CA MET A 131 -5.73 -12.31 -5.40
C MET A 131 -6.62 -11.09 -5.13
N CYS A 132 -7.50 -10.69 -6.06
CA CYS A 132 -8.45 -9.60 -5.84
C CYS A 132 -9.37 -9.90 -4.64
N GLN A 133 -9.93 -11.09 -4.58
CA GLN A 133 -10.79 -11.51 -3.46
C GLN A 133 -10.03 -11.54 -2.13
N SER A 134 -8.77 -11.98 -2.14
CA SER A 134 -7.92 -11.97 -0.97
C SER A 134 -7.55 -10.55 -0.54
N MET A 135 -7.28 -9.65 -1.50
CA MET A 135 -7.02 -8.24 -1.23
C MET A 135 -8.25 -7.53 -0.63
N LYS A 136 -9.47 -7.80 -1.13
CA LYS A 136 -10.71 -7.27 -0.53
C LYS A 136 -10.82 -7.64 0.95
N LYS A 137 -10.40 -8.85 1.35
CA LYS A 137 -10.36 -9.26 2.76
C LYS A 137 -9.27 -8.51 3.54
N LEU A 138 -8.10 -8.28 2.92
CA LEU A 138 -7.00 -7.55 3.55
C LEU A 138 -7.39 -6.09 3.82
N VAL A 139 -8.10 -5.44 2.88
CA VAL A 139 -8.59 -4.06 3.00
C VAL A 139 -9.39 -3.82 4.28
N ALA A 140 -10.11 -4.81 4.79
CA ALA A 140 -10.88 -4.70 6.03
C ALA A 140 -10.02 -4.42 7.28
N TYR A 141 -8.72 -4.72 7.24
CA TYR A 141 -7.78 -4.41 8.33
C TYR A 141 -7.25 -2.97 8.31
N ALA A 142 -7.50 -2.22 7.22
CA ALA A 142 -6.92 -0.89 7.06
C ALA A 142 -7.61 0.15 7.96
N ASP A 143 -6.81 1.00 8.61
CA ASP A 143 -7.27 2.29 9.10
C ASP A 143 -7.29 3.32 7.95
N ILE A 144 -6.28 3.24 7.06
CA ILE A 144 -6.11 4.11 5.90
C ILE A 144 -5.90 3.23 4.66
N LEU A 145 -6.68 3.47 3.62
CA LEU A 145 -6.56 2.79 2.32
C LEU A 145 -6.12 3.80 1.26
N THR A 146 -5.11 3.44 0.43
CA THR A 146 -4.50 4.37 -0.53
C THR A 146 -4.57 3.91 -2.00
N PRO A 147 -5.72 3.52 -2.53
CA PRO A 147 -5.85 3.01 -3.89
C PRO A 147 -5.63 4.12 -4.93
N ASN A 148 -5.14 3.75 -6.11
CA ASN A 148 -5.34 4.55 -7.31
C ASN A 148 -6.78 4.39 -7.83
N LEU A 149 -7.15 5.11 -8.92
CA LEU A 149 -8.50 5.04 -9.49
C LEU A 149 -8.88 3.63 -9.97
N THR A 150 -7.94 2.91 -10.56
CA THR A 150 -8.17 1.54 -11.07
C THR A 150 -8.47 0.59 -9.92
N GLU A 151 -7.66 0.63 -8.89
CA GLU A 151 -7.81 -0.17 -7.67
C GLU A 151 -9.11 0.15 -6.93
N ALA A 152 -9.45 1.45 -6.83
CA ALA A 152 -10.71 1.88 -6.26
C ALA A 152 -11.92 1.30 -7.02
N CYS A 153 -11.85 1.27 -8.35
CA CYS A 153 -12.87 0.67 -9.20
C CYS A 153 -12.97 -0.85 -9.01
N ILE A 154 -11.82 -1.55 -8.97
CA ILE A 154 -11.77 -3.01 -8.76
C ILE A 154 -12.36 -3.36 -7.38
N LEU A 155 -11.94 -2.67 -6.32
CA LEU A 155 -12.40 -2.94 -4.96
C LEU A 155 -13.89 -2.69 -4.76
N THR A 156 -14.48 -1.76 -5.52
CA THR A 156 -15.89 -1.37 -5.40
C THR A 156 -16.79 -1.95 -6.47
N ASP A 157 -16.26 -2.82 -7.34
CA ASP A 157 -16.95 -3.38 -8.50
C ASP A 157 -17.61 -2.26 -9.35
N THR A 158 -16.92 -1.12 -9.47
CA THR A 158 -17.37 0.05 -10.25
C THR A 158 -16.63 0.06 -11.59
N PRO A 159 -17.31 0.25 -12.74
CA PRO A 159 -16.65 0.34 -14.02
C PRO A 159 -15.64 1.50 -14.05
N PHE A 160 -14.43 1.22 -14.50
CA PHE A 160 -13.43 2.26 -14.77
C PHE A 160 -13.77 2.96 -16.09
N HIS A 161 -13.54 4.26 -16.15
CA HIS A 161 -13.58 5.02 -17.41
C HIS A 161 -12.38 5.96 -17.51
N GLU A 162 -11.94 6.18 -18.72
CA GLU A 162 -10.93 7.18 -19.01
C GLU A 162 -11.48 8.61 -18.88
N GLY A 163 -10.58 9.58 -18.73
CA GLY A 163 -10.91 10.99 -18.75
C GLY A 163 -11.20 11.60 -17.36
N HIS A 164 -12.17 12.51 -17.34
CA HIS A 164 -12.43 13.32 -16.15
C HIS A 164 -13.38 12.61 -15.18
N TRP A 165 -12.91 12.42 -13.95
CA TRP A 165 -13.72 11.97 -12.83
C TRP A 165 -14.30 13.16 -12.07
N THR A 166 -15.61 13.19 -11.93
CA THR A 166 -16.32 14.25 -11.18
C THR A 166 -16.15 14.04 -9.67
N MET A 167 -16.29 15.11 -8.89
CA MET A 167 -16.29 15.00 -7.42
C MET A 167 -17.36 14.04 -6.90
N LYS A 168 -18.52 13.97 -7.56
CA LYS A 168 -19.62 13.06 -7.18
C LYS A 168 -19.22 11.60 -7.37
N GLU A 169 -18.58 11.24 -8.47
CA GLU A 169 -18.09 9.87 -8.73
C GLU A 169 -17.02 9.48 -7.74
N LEU A 170 -16.06 10.36 -7.49
CA LEU A 170 -14.98 10.14 -6.53
C LEU A 170 -15.50 9.99 -5.10
N ASP A 171 -16.48 10.79 -4.68
CA ASP A 171 -17.11 10.68 -3.36
C ASP A 171 -17.86 9.35 -3.21
N VAL A 172 -18.57 8.91 -4.25
CA VAL A 172 -19.24 7.58 -4.27
C VAL A 172 -18.24 6.45 -4.12
N LEU A 173 -17.11 6.48 -4.86
CA LEU A 173 -16.05 5.49 -4.73
C LEU A 173 -15.48 5.46 -3.30
N ALA A 174 -15.15 6.62 -2.76
CA ALA A 174 -14.55 6.72 -1.42
C ALA A 174 -15.50 6.19 -0.33
N ARG A 175 -16.81 6.47 -0.43
CA ARG A 175 -17.81 5.94 0.51
C ARG A 175 -17.92 4.42 0.42
N LYS A 176 -18.00 3.85 -0.80
CA LYS A 176 -18.03 2.39 -0.99
C LYS A 176 -16.77 1.71 -0.43
N LEU A 177 -15.59 2.32 -0.59
CA LEU A 177 -14.35 1.81 0.00
C LEU A 177 -14.40 1.85 1.53
N ALA A 178 -14.91 2.92 2.12
CA ALA A 178 -15.03 3.05 3.57
C ALA A 178 -16.06 2.09 4.20
N GLU A 179 -17.03 1.61 3.43
CA GLU A 179 -17.96 0.54 3.85
C GLU A 179 -17.26 -0.81 4.02
N GLN A 180 -16.11 -1.02 3.37
CA GLN A 180 -15.32 -2.26 3.48
C GLN A 180 -14.45 -2.34 4.75
N GLY A 181 -14.40 -1.27 5.57
CA GLY A 181 -13.66 -1.27 6.83
C GLY A 181 -12.86 0.00 7.10
N PRO A 182 -12.07 0.51 6.15
CA PRO A 182 -11.18 1.65 6.37
C PRO A 182 -11.90 2.91 6.87
N LYS A 183 -11.25 3.62 7.80
CA LYS A 183 -11.79 4.90 8.31
C LYS A 183 -11.42 6.07 7.41
N LYS A 184 -10.26 5.98 6.74
CA LYS A 184 -9.75 7.02 5.84
C LYS A 184 -9.40 6.42 4.49
N ILE A 185 -9.80 7.12 3.44
CA ILE A 185 -9.52 6.76 2.05
C ILE A 185 -8.72 7.89 1.41
N VAL A 186 -7.65 7.52 0.72
CA VAL A 186 -6.88 8.45 -0.11
C VAL A 186 -6.81 7.88 -1.51
N ILE A 187 -7.71 8.30 -2.41
CA ILE A 187 -7.61 7.89 -3.82
C ILE A 187 -6.50 8.72 -4.47
N THR A 188 -5.44 8.05 -4.89
CA THR A 188 -4.21 8.67 -5.37
C THR A 188 -4.18 8.84 -6.89
N GLY A 189 -3.31 9.74 -7.36
CA GLY A 189 -2.93 9.82 -8.77
C GLY A 189 -4.05 10.26 -9.73
N ILE A 190 -5.09 10.95 -9.27
CA ILE A 190 -6.22 11.38 -10.11
C ILE A 190 -5.73 12.43 -11.12
N PRO A 191 -5.80 12.15 -12.45
CA PRO A 191 -5.29 13.08 -13.45
C PRO A 191 -6.22 14.30 -13.62
N GLN A 192 -5.66 15.50 -13.56
CA GLN A 192 -6.41 16.74 -13.78
C GLN A 192 -5.59 17.76 -14.59
N LYS A 193 -5.55 17.62 -15.92
CA LYS A 193 -4.79 18.51 -16.82
C LYS A 193 -3.32 18.68 -16.36
N ALA A 194 -2.96 19.89 -15.88
CA ALA A 194 -1.62 20.22 -15.40
C ALA A 194 -1.37 19.78 -13.93
N TYR A 195 -2.36 19.16 -13.27
CA TYR A 195 -2.28 18.77 -11.86
C TYR A 195 -2.39 17.26 -11.70
N VAL A 196 -1.77 16.77 -10.63
CA VAL A 196 -2.08 15.48 -10.01
C VAL A 196 -2.88 15.76 -8.74
N SER A 197 -3.97 15.04 -8.55
CA SER A 197 -4.84 15.24 -7.40
C SER A 197 -4.99 13.95 -6.60
N ASN A 198 -5.14 14.10 -5.29
CA ASN A 198 -5.51 13.01 -4.39
C ASN A 198 -6.83 13.38 -3.72
N LEU A 199 -7.80 12.46 -3.74
CA LEU A 199 -9.02 12.61 -2.95
C LEU A 199 -8.77 12.08 -1.55
N ILE A 200 -9.15 12.87 -0.55
CA ILE A 200 -9.14 12.44 0.85
C ILE A 200 -10.58 12.38 1.34
N TYR A 201 -10.95 11.25 1.93
CA TYR A 201 -12.23 11.05 2.58
C TYR A 201 -12.03 10.41 3.96
N GLU A 202 -12.70 10.94 4.96
CA GLU A 202 -12.82 10.33 6.27
C GLU A 202 -14.27 9.91 6.50
N LYS A 203 -14.50 8.70 7.00
CA LYS A 203 -15.82 8.10 7.15
C LYS A 203 -16.75 9.02 7.95
N GLY A 204 -17.89 9.37 7.36
CA GLY A 204 -18.87 10.30 7.93
C GLY A 204 -18.63 11.77 7.61
N GLY A 205 -17.52 12.13 6.97
CA GLY A 205 -17.20 13.49 6.54
C GLY A 205 -17.46 13.75 5.06
N ASP A 206 -16.91 14.87 4.59
CA ASP A 206 -16.92 15.26 3.18
C ASP A 206 -15.61 14.90 2.50
N ALA A 207 -15.71 14.45 1.24
CA ALA A 207 -14.55 14.21 0.41
C ALA A 207 -13.87 15.53 0.00
N LYS A 208 -12.55 15.58 0.06
CA LYS A 208 -11.73 16.75 -0.29
C LYS A 208 -10.70 16.38 -1.33
N LEU A 209 -10.49 17.26 -2.31
CA LEU A 209 -9.48 17.07 -3.35
C LEU A 209 -8.27 17.96 -3.08
N LEU A 210 -7.12 17.33 -2.87
CA LEU A 210 -5.82 18.00 -2.83
C LEU A 210 -5.18 17.98 -4.20
N ARG A 211 -4.66 19.10 -4.65
CA ARG A 211 -4.05 19.28 -5.98
C ARG A 211 -2.60 19.71 -5.85
N THR A 212 -1.74 19.08 -6.63
CA THR A 212 -0.34 19.47 -6.78
C THR A 212 -0.02 19.65 -8.26
N LEU A 213 0.71 20.69 -8.60
CA LEU A 213 1.18 20.89 -9.96
C LEU A 213 2.05 19.69 -10.37
N ARG A 214 1.77 19.11 -11.55
CA ARG A 214 2.59 18.04 -12.10
C ARG A 214 3.97 18.60 -12.45
N ILE A 215 5.02 18.06 -11.82
CA ILE A 215 6.41 18.43 -12.07
C ILE A 215 7.10 17.21 -12.68
N GLY A 216 7.60 17.35 -13.91
CA GLY A 216 8.31 16.29 -14.63
C GLY A 216 7.42 15.42 -15.53
N SER A 217 8.06 14.53 -16.29
CA SER A 217 7.41 13.47 -17.07
C SER A 217 7.15 12.25 -16.18
N GLU A 218 6.17 11.43 -16.60
CA GLU A 218 5.87 10.13 -15.95
C GLU A 218 7.00 9.12 -16.18
N ARG A 219 8.19 9.36 -15.63
CA ARG A 219 9.27 8.38 -15.43
C ARG A 219 10.43 9.00 -14.66
#